data_181480006d3779cf999c3a5aa3968f0d
#
_entry.id   181480006d3779cf999c3a5aa3968f0d
#
_cell.length_a   1.000
_cell.length_b   1.000
_cell.length_c   1.000
_cell.angle_alpha   90.00
_cell.angle_beta   90.00
_cell.angle_gamma   90.00
#
_symmetry.space_group_name_H-M   'P 1'
#
loop_
_entity.id
_entity.type
_entity.pdbx_description
1 polymer ?
#
loop_
_entity_poly.entity_id
_entity_poly.type
_entity_poly.pdbx_seq_one_letter_code
_entity_poly.pdbx_strand_id
1 'polypeptide(L)'
;MWYQGESDTSEAEGKVYLALLKKLIGLWRKDLRNENLPFIVVQICDLNNRADEGWRAIQCCQAKAETEIPQVKTVTSRDVCSHESIHPNDKRALALKTARAYFALTERAAEK
;
A
#
# COMPACT_ATOMS: atom_id res chain seq x y z
N MET A 1 5.20 4.50 -5.66
CA MET A 1 4.04 3.61 -5.42
C MET A 1 4.56 2.21 -5.12
N TRP A 2 3.96 1.56 -4.13
CA TRP A 2 4.26 0.18 -3.74
C TRP A 2 3.01 -0.68 -3.84
N TYR A 3 3.05 -1.75 -4.61
CA TYR A 3 1.96 -2.69 -4.78
C TYR A 3 2.50 -4.12 -4.71
N GLN A 4 2.53 -4.67 -3.52
CA GLN A 4 3.06 -6.02 -3.22
C GLN A 4 2.59 -6.43 -1.83
N GLY A 5 2.55 -7.71 -1.53
CA GLY A 5 2.20 -8.28 -0.23
C GLY A 5 1.69 -9.71 -0.33
N GLU A 6 1.37 -10.15 -1.53
CA GLU A 6 0.75 -11.45 -1.81
C GLU A 6 1.63 -12.64 -1.44
N SER A 7 2.94 -12.45 -1.45
CA SER A 7 3.92 -13.48 -1.09
C SER A 7 4.31 -13.49 0.39
N ASP A 8 3.85 -12.49 1.17
CA ASP A 8 4.23 -12.29 2.58
C ASP A 8 3.10 -12.68 3.53
N THR A 9 2.32 -13.68 3.18
CA THR A 9 1.06 -14.03 3.86
C THR A 9 1.19 -15.17 4.89
N SER A 10 2.39 -15.57 5.26
CA SER A 10 2.60 -16.42 6.43
C SER A 10 2.41 -15.61 7.72
N GLU A 11 2.13 -16.29 8.82
CA GLU A 11 2.00 -15.65 10.11
C GLU A 11 3.26 -14.86 10.52
N ALA A 12 4.44 -15.45 10.28
CA ALA A 12 5.72 -14.83 10.60
C ALA A 12 5.96 -13.56 9.76
N GLU A 13 5.69 -13.62 8.47
CA GLU A 13 5.86 -12.49 7.54
C GLU A 13 4.86 -11.37 7.84
N GLY A 14 3.62 -11.70 8.12
CA GLY A 14 2.59 -10.72 8.49
C GLY A 14 2.95 -9.91 9.73
N LYS A 15 3.62 -10.53 10.72
CA LYS A 15 4.05 -9.83 11.94
C LYS A 15 5.13 -8.76 11.69
N VAL A 16 5.94 -8.90 10.65
CA VAL A 16 7.06 -8.00 10.37
C VAL A 16 6.81 -7.09 9.16
N TYR A 17 5.76 -7.34 8.39
CA TYR A 17 5.49 -6.64 7.13
C TYR A 17 5.47 -5.12 7.28
N LEU A 18 4.70 -4.59 8.23
CA LEU A 18 4.59 -3.14 8.42
C LEU A 18 5.92 -2.50 8.82
N ALA A 19 6.70 -3.16 9.68
CA ALA A 19 8.01 -2.68 10.09
C ALA A 19 8.99 -2.66 8.90
N LEU A 20 8.96 -3.69 8.06
CA LEU A 20 9.79 -3.75 6.85
C LEU A 20 9.36 -2.70 5.81
N LEU A 21 8.08 -2.50 5.61
CA LEU A 21 7.56 -1.46 4.72
C LEU A 21 7.99 -0.06 5.19
N LYS A 22 7.88 0.21 6.48
CA LYS A 22 8.34 1.46 7.09
C LYS A 22 9.84 1.68 6.87
N LYS A 23 10.64 0.63 7.05
CA LYS A 23 12.09 0.67 6.80
C LYS A 23 12.40 0.93 5.32
N LEU A 24 11.72 0.25 4.41
CA LEU A 24 11.87 0.43 2.96
C LEU A 24 11.60 1.89 2.55
N ILE A 25 10.49 2.45 3.00
CA ILE A 25 10.12 3.85 2.71
C ILE A 25 11.19 4.82 3.27
N GLY A 26 11.66 4.56 4.50
CA GLY A 26 12.72 5.35 5.11
C GLY A 26 14.03 5.32 4.33
N LEU A 27 14.44 4.15 3.83
CA LEU A 27 15.63 3.99 3.01
C LEU A 27 15.51 4.75 1.67
N TRP A 28 14.37 4.65 1.00
CA TRP A 28 14.13 5.40 -0.23
C TRP A 28 14.17 6.90 -0.03
N ARG A 29 13.56 7.40 1.06
CA ARG A 29 13.61 8.82 1.42
C ARG A 29 15.04 9.31 1.66
N LYS A 30 15.83 8.48 2.34
CA LYS A 30 17.25 8.76 2.58
C LYS A 30 18.05 8.80 1.27
N ASP A 31 17.91 7.77 0.44
CA ASP A 31 18.69 7.65 -0.81
C ASP A 31 18.32 8.75 -1.81
N LEU A 32 17.06 9.14 -1.87
CA LEU A 32 16.57 10.22 -2.72
C LEU A 32 16.71 11.61 -2.07
N ARG A 33 17.25 11.70 -0.85
CA ARG A 33 17.43 12.94 -0.08
C ARG A 33 16.13 13.77 0.03
N ASN A 34 15.02 13.09 0.21
CA ASN A 34 13.70 13.70 0.37
C ASN A 34 12.93 13.00 1.49
N GLU A 35 13.02 13.55 2.71
CA GLU A 35 12.35 13.00 3.89
C GLU A 35 10.82 13.03 3.79
N ASN A 36 10.28 13.92 2.99
CA ASN A 36 8.86 14.11 2.78
C ASN A 36 8.36 13.50 1.46
N LEU A 37 9.14 12.63 0.83
CA LEU A 37 8.74 11.96 -0.40
C LEU A 37 7.37 11.29 -0.21
N PRO A 38 6.34 11.70 -0.96
CA PRO A 38 5.02 11.08 -0.89
C PRO A 38 5.10 9.62 -1.31
N PHE A 39 4.40 8.76 -0.60
CA PHE A 39 4.41 7.32 -0.87
C PHE A 39 3.00 6.77 -0.92
N ILE A 40 2.66 6.10 -2.00
CA ILE A 40 1.35 5.45 -2.17
C ILE A 40 1.54 3.95 -2.00
N VAL A 41 0.85 3.39 -1.03
CA VAL A 41 0.75 1.95 -0.81
C VAL A 41 -0.56 1.46 -1.42
N VAL A 42 -0.49 0.44 -2.25
CA VAL A 42 -1.70 -0.21 -2.77
C VAL A 42 -1.98 -1.44 -1.91
N GLN A 43 -3.13 -1.44 -1.26
CA GLN A 43 -3.62 -2.59 -0.51
C GLN A 43 -3.98 -3.71 -1.47
N ILE A 44 -3.48 -4.92 -1.23
CA ILE A 44 -3.77 -6.10 -2.06
C ILE A 44 -5.26 -6.42 -2.10
N CYS A 45 -5.70 -6.96 -3.21
CA CYS A 45 -7.11 -7.29 -3.43
C CYS A 45 -7.59 -8.48 -2.59
N ASP A 46 -8.89 -8.67 -2.54
CA ASP A 46 -9.46 -9.93 -2.07
C ASP A 46 -9.33 -10.99 -3.17
N LEU A 47 -9.05 -12.23 -2.75
CA LEU A 47 -9.08 -13.39 -3.63
C LEU A 47 -10.12 -14.38 -3.13
N ASN A 48 -10.86 -14.99 -4.05
CA ASN A 48 -11.93 -15.95 -3.71
C ASN A 48 -11.43 -17.16 -2.92
N ASN A 49 -10.19 -17.58 -3.14
CA ASN A 49 -9.56 -18.73 -2.49
C ASN A 49 -8.55 -18.35 -1.40
N ARG A 50 -8.43 -17.06 -1.05
CA ARG A 50 -7.47 -16.54 -0.07
C ARG A 50 -8.15 -15.57 0.89
N ALA A 51 -8.95 -16.14 1.80
CA ALA A 51 -9.58 -15.38 2.89
C ALA A 51 -8.97 -15.73 4.27
N ASP A 52 -7.76 -16.25 4.28
CA ASP A 52 -7.03 -16.66 5.47
C ASP A 52 -6.51 -15.47 6.30
N GLU A 53 -6.14 -15.75 7.53
CA GLU A 53 -5.65 -14.72 8.47
C GLU A 53 -4.40 -14.02 7.98
N GLY A 54 -3.48 -14.74 7.34
CA GLY A 54 -2.26 -14.19 6.78
C GLY A 54 -2.54 -13.15 5.71
N TRP A 55 -3.47 -13.42 4.80
CA TRP A 55 -3.88 -12.47 3.77
C TRP A 55 -4.48 -11.19 4.37
N ARG A 56 -5.39 -11.35 5.32
CA ARG A 56 -6.01 -10.23 6.03
C ARG A 56 -5.01 -9.43 6.86
N ALA A 57 -4.03 -10.10 7.45
CA ALA A 57 -2.97 -9.43 8.20
C ALA A 57 -2.17 -8.47 7.32
N ILE A 58 -1.83 -8.87 6.09
CA ILE A 58 -1.15 -7.98 5.13
C ILE A 58 -2.06 -6.81 4.74
N GLN A 59 -3.32 -7.05 4.42
CA GLN A 59 -4.27 -5.97 4.12
C GLN A 59 -4.38 -4.98 5.29
N CYS A 60 -4.41 -5.47 6.51
CA CYS A 60 -4.43 -4.65 7.72
C CYS A 60 -3.14 -3.83 7.88
N CYS A 61 -1.98 -4.42 7.67
CA CYS A 61 -0.69 -3.73 7.70
C CYS A 61 -0.63 -2.60 6.67
N GLN A 62 -1.09 -2.87 5.46
CA GLN A 62 -1.14 -1.87 4.39
C GLN A 62 -2.10 -0.71 4.72
N ALA A 63 -3.24 -0.99 5.32
CA ALA A 63 -4.16 0.04 5.80
C ALA A 63 -3.52 0.90 6.92
N LYS A 64 -2.82 0.27 7.86
CA LYS A 64 -2.13 0.97 8.96
C LYS A 64 -0.97 1.85 8.47
N ALA A 65 -0.35 1.54 7.35
CA ALA A 65 0.75 2.33 6.81
C ALA A 65 0.41 3.82 6.66
N GLU A 66 -0.83 4.13 6.28
CA GLU A 66 -1.32 5.50 6.14
C GLU A 66 -1.32 6.29 7.47
N THR A 67 -1.60 5.62 8.57
CA THR A 67 -1.67 6.26 9.89
C THR A 67 -0.34 6.25 10.64
N GLU A 68 0.52 5.29 10.37
CA GLU A 68 1.76 5.10 11.11
C GLU A 68 3.00 5.68 10.43
N ILE A 69 2.92 5.98 9.13
CA ILE A 69 4.05 6.51 8.35
C ILE A 69 3.67 7.87 7.77
N PRO A 70 4.38 8.95 8.12
CA PRO A 70 4.10 10.27 7.58
C PRO A 70 4.20 10.30 6.05
N GLN A 71 3.38 11.11 5.39
CA GLN A 71 3.35 11.28 3.94
C GLN A 71 3.12 9.97 3.16
N VAL A 72 2.35 9.06 3.76
CA VAL A 72 1.90 7.82 3.13
C VAL A 72 0.38 7.84 2.99
N LYS A 73 -0.12 7.40 1.86
CA LYS A 73 -1.54 7.15 1.61
C LYS A 73 -1.72 5.71 1.14
N THR A 74 -2.70 5.02 1.69
CA THR A 74 -3.09 3.69 1.23
C THR A 74 -4.29 3.77 0.31
N VAL A 75 -4.22 3.07 -0.81
CA VAL A 75 -5.28 2.95 -1.80
C VAL A 75 -5.68 1.49 -1.90
N THR A 76 -6.94 1.19 -1.72
CA THR A 76 -7.42 -0.19 -1.88
C THR A 76 -7.56 -0.57 -3.35
N SER A 77 -7.16 -1.80 -3.69
CA SER A 77 -7.45 -2.42 -4.98
C SER A 77 -8.66 -3.38 -4.93
N ARG A 78 -9.25 -3.56 -3.76
CA ARG A 78 -10.30 -4.57 -3.51
C ARG A 78 -11.54 -4.39 -4.36
N ASP A 79 -11.89 -3.18 -4.69
CA ASP A 79 -13.07 -2.81 -5.50
C ASP A 79 -12.80 -2.74 -7.01
N VAL A 80 -11.55 -2.94 -7.44
CA VAL A 80 -11.17 -2.88 -8.86
C VAL A 80 -10.58 -4.19 -9.38
N CYS A 81 -10.50 -5.22 -8.53
CA CYS A 81 -10.07 -6.57 -8.90
C CYS A 81 -11.26 -7.47 -9.16
N SER A 82 -11.07 -8.48 -10.02
CA SER A 82 -12.07 -9.53 -10.27
C SER A 82 -12.18 -10.55 -9.14
N HIS A 83 -11.29 -10.51 -8.15
CA HIS A 83 -11.12 -11.50 -7.07
C HIS A 83 -10.68 -12.91 -7.56
N GLU A 84 -10.39 -13.06 -8.82
CA GLU A 84 -9.90 -14.31 -9.42
C GLU A 84 -8.38 -14.28 -9.63
N SER A 85 -7.79 -13.08 -9.63
CA SER A 85 -6.37 -12.84 -9.85
C SER A 85 -5.83 -11.83 -8.85
N ILE A 86 -4.57 -12.00 -8.47
CA ILE A 86 -3.83 -11.03 -7.65
C ILE A 86 -3.58 -9.69 -8.39
N HIS A 87 -3.75 -9.68 -9.70
CA HIS A 87 -3.57 -8.49 -10.53
C HIS A 87 -4.92 -7.97 -11.02
N PRO A 88 -5.22 -6.68 -10.87
CA PRO A 88 -6.43 -6.10 -11.43
C PRO A 88 -6.42 -6.17 -12.95
N ASN A 89 -7.54 -6.58 -13.53
CA ASN A 89 -7.71 -6.62 -14.98
C ASN A 89 -7.77 -5.21 -15.57
N ASP A 90 -8.44 -4.28 -14.92
CA ASP A 90 -8.47 -2.86 -15.28
C ASP A 90 -7.56 -2.04 -14.36
N LYS A 91 -6.38 -1.74 -14.85
CA LYS A 91 -5.40 -0.90 -14.14
C LYS A 91 -5.74 0.59 -14.19
N ARG A 92 -6.64 1.02 -15.08
CA ARG A 92 -7.03 2.43 -15.22
C ARG A 92 -7.71 2.95 -13.97
N ALA A 93 -8.67 2.21 -13.44
CA ALA A 93 -9.37 2.58 -12.21
C ALA A 93 -8.40 2.70 -11.02
N LEU A 94 -7.49 1.74 -10.88
CA LEU A 94 -6.46 1.79 -9.84
C LEU A 94 -5.50 2.97 -10.03
N ALA A 95 -5.07 3.24 -11.26
CA ALA A 95 -4.19 4.37 -11.58
C ALA A 95 -4.84 5.70 -11.22
N LEU A 96 -6.13 5.89 -11.50
CA LEU A 96 -6.87 7.10 -11.12
C LEU A 96 -6.96 7.25 -9.59
N LYS A 97 -7.19 6.17 -8.86
CA LYS A 97 -7.21 6.19 -7.39
C LYS A 97 -5.84 6.59 -6.82
N THR A 98 -4.76 6.02 -7.34
CA THR A 98 -3.39 6.33 -6.89
C THR A 98 -3.00 7.77 -7.22
N ALA A 99 -3.35 8.27 -8.40
CA ALA A 99 -3.13 9.67 -8.78
C ALA A 99 -3.85 10.64 -7.84
N ARG A 100 -5.13 10.42 -7.57
CA ARG A 100 -5.91 11.23 -6.62
C ARG A 100 -5.29 11.23 -5.22
N ALA A 101 -4.86 10.06 -4.74
CA ALA A 101 -4.21 9.94 -3.44
C ALA A 101 -2.88 10.72 -3.40
N TYR A 102 -2.11 10.68 -4.47
CA TYR A 102 -0.86 11.45 -4.59
C TYR A 102 -1.12 12.95 -4.54
N PHE A 103 -2.06 13.46 -5.32
CA PHE A 103 -2.39 14.88 -5.32
C PHE A 103 -2.91 15.34 -3.96
N ALA A 104 -3.76 14.56 -3.30
CA ALA A 104 -4.25 14.88 -1.96
C ALA A 104 -3.11 14.99 -0.91
N LEU A 105 -2.06 14.16 -1.03
CA LEU A 105 -0.88 14.28 -0.16
C LEU A 105 -0.05 15.53 -0.46
N THR A 106 0.15 15.85 -1.73
CA THR A 106 1.00 16.97 -2.14
C THR A 106 0.34 18.32 -1.94
N GLU A 107 -0.96 18.44 -2.16
CA GLU A 107 -1.72 19.66 -1.87
C GLU A 107 -1.69 20.00 -0.38
N ARG A 108 -1.94 19.03 0.50
CA ARG A 108 -1.85 19.25 1.96
C ARG A 108 -0.45 19.64 2.42
N ALA A 109 0.59 19.15 1.76
CA ALA A 109 1.97 19.56 2.06
C ALA A 109 2.27 21.00 1.64
N ALA A 110 1.64 21.48 0.57
CA ALA A 110 1.80 22.86 0.08
C ALA A 110 1.07 23.90 0.94
N GLU A 111 -0.01 23.50 1.64
CA GLU A 111 -0.79 24.37 2.54
C GLU A 111 -0.13 24.60 3.92
N LYS A 112 0.89 23.83 4.25
CA LYS A 112 1.67 23.95 5.49
C LYS A 112 2.96 24.74 5.29
#